data_853a36926cb4a32e120429be5c30d11b
#
_entry.id   853a36926cb4a32e120429be5c30d11b
#
_cell.length_a   1.000
_cell.length_b   1.000
_cell.length_c   1.000
_cell.angle_alpha   90.00
_cell.angle_beta   90.00
_cell.angle_gamma   90.00
#
_symmetry.space_group_name_H-M   'P 1'
#
loop_
_entity.id
_entity.type
_entity.pdbx_description
1 polymer ?
#
loop_
_entity_poly.entity_id
_entity_poly.type
_entity_poly.pdbx_seq_one_letter_code
_entity_poly.pdbx_strand_id
1 'polypeptide(L)'
;MIEVRQLNGMDVAFRCEYPTLLVFHQDQPGVIRQVTEVLENAQANIAFMRVFRNAKRKDACMIIETDDPIPPESIRAIQNLKPVIREVCTL
;
A
#
# COMPACT_ATOMS: atom_id res chain seq x y z
N MET A 1 -5.97 -14.07 14.59
CA MET A 1 -5.28 -12.95 13.93
C MET A 1 -4.03 -13.46 13.24
N ILE A 2 -3.82 -13.09 11.99
CA ILE A 2 -2.68 -13.52 11.21
C ILE A 2 -1.65 -12.40 11.16
N GLU A 3 -0.41 -12.75 11.48
CA GLU A 3 0.71 -11.83 11.32
C GLU A 3 1.46 -12.17 10.04
N VAL A 4 1.63 -11.20 9.16
CA VAL A 4 2.37 -11.37 7.91
C VAL A 4 3.79 -10.90 8.13
N ARG A 5 4.77 -11.75 7.78
CA ARG A 5 6.20 -11.45 7.99
C ARG A 5 7.01 -11.28 6.72
N GLN A 6 6.49 -11.77 5.59
CA GLN A 6 7.22 -11.66 4.33
C GLN A 6 6.24 -11.55 3.16
N LEU A 7 6.54 -10.65 2.23
CA LEU A 7 5.78 -10.42 1.01
C LEU A 7 6.75 -10.28 -0.15
N ASN A 8 6.59 -11.13 -1.18
CA ASN A 8 7.43 -11.09 -2.38
C ASN A 8 8.93 -11.07 -2.04
N GLY A 9 9.33 -11.87 -1.05
CA GLY A 9 10.72 -11.93 -0.61
C GLY A 9 11.18 -10.77 0.28
N MET A 10 10.30 -9.82 0.56
CA MET A 10 10.61 -8.66 1.40
C MET A 10 10.14 -8.91 2.83
N ASP A 11 11.02 -8.63 3.79
CA ASP A 11 10.66 -8.76 5.20
C ASP A 11 9.71 -7.64 5.60
N VAL A 12 8.57 -8.03 6.17
CA VAL A 12 7.53 -7.11 6.64
C VAL A 12 7.00 -7.61 7.98
N ALA A 13 6.22 -6.78 8.66
CA ALA A 13 5.52 -7.20 9.87
C ALA A 13 4.23 -6.39 9.99
N PHE A 14 3.10 -7.05 9.88
CA PHE A 14 1.80 -6.44 10.09
C PHE A 14 0.74 -7.50 10.32
N ARG A 15 -0.40 -7.08 10.80
CA ARG A 15 -1.56 -7.95 11.06
C ARG A 15 -2.73 -7.47 10.21
N CYS A 16 -3.46 -8.42 9.65
CA CYS A 16 -4.64 -8.10 8.83
C CYS A 16 -5.87 -8.01 9.72
N GLU A 17 -6.01 -6.90 10.46
CA GLU A 17 -7.15 -6.66 11.34
C GLU A 17 -8.29 -5.95 10.61
N TYR A 18 -7.96 -5.19 9.59
CA TYR A 18 -8.89 -4.38 8.80
C TYR A 18 -8.68 -4.66 7.32
N PRO A 19 -9.55 -4.17 6.44
CA PRO A 19 -9.26 -4.23 5.01
C PRO A 19 -7.88 -3.69 4.72
N THR A 20 -7.06 -4.45 4.00
CA THR A 20 -5.65 -4.14 3.81
C THR A 20 -5.32 -4.00 2.34
N LEU A 21 -4.59 -2.93 2.02
CA LEU A 21 -4.08 -2.65 0.69
C LEU A 21 -2.57 -2.78 0.71
N LEU A 22 -2.02 -3.55 -0.22
CA LEU A 22 -0.58 -3.70 -0.40
C LEU A 22 -0.20 -2.99 -1.69
N VAL A 23 0.69 -2.01 -1.59
CA VAL A 23 1.14 -1.25 -2.75
C VAL A 23 2.63 -1.46 -2.91
N PHE A 24 3.01 -2.25 -3.92
CA PHE A 24 4.42 -2.47 -4.26
C PHE A 24 4.86 -1.35 -5.19
N HIS A 25 5.91 -0.64 -4.79
CA HIS A 25 6.31 0.57 -5.50
C HIS A 25 7.81 0.78 -5.45
N GLN A 26 8.29 1.68 -6.28
CA GLN A 26 9.66 2.14 -6.18
C GLN A 26 9.78 3.08 -4.99
N ASP A 27 10.83 2.92 -4.21
CA ASP A 27 11.10 3.75 -3.03
C ASP A 27 11.67 5.10 -3.47
N GLN A 28 10.79 6.09 -3.57
CA GLN A 28 11.20 7.45 -3.97
C GLN A 28 10.26 8.50 -3.38
N PRO A 29 10.72 9.76 -3.28
CA PRO A 29 9.88 10.84 -2.76
C PRO A 29 8.60 11.01 -3.57
N GLY A 30 7.51 11.35 -2.90
CA GLY A 30 6.25 11.68 -3.54
C GLY A 30 5.29 10.51 -3.73
N VAL A 31 5.75 9.26 -3.63
CA VAL A 31 4.89 8.10 -3.82
C VAL A 31 3.80 8.05 -2.76
N ILE A 32 4.18 8.24 -1.49
CA ILE A 32 3.21 8.21 -0.39
C ILE A 32 2.12 9.25 -0.61
N ARG A 33 2.49 10.45 -1.01
CA ARG A 33 1.52 11.52 -1.26
C ARG A 33 0.55 11.15 -2.38
N GLN A 34 1.07 10.58 -3.46
CA GLN A 34 0.23 10.21 -4.60
C GLN A 34 -0.79 9.14 -4.22
N VAL A 35 -0.37 8.14 -3.46
CA VAL A 35 -1.25 7.05 -3.03
C VAL A 35 -2.28 7.55 -2.03
N THR A 36 -1.85 8.31 -1.02
CA THR A 36 -2.77 8.80 0.00
C THR A 36 -3.75 9.84 -0.55
N GLU A 37 -3.38 10.58 -1.59
CA GLU A 37 -4.31 11.48 -2.26
C GLU A 37 -5.46 10.72 -2.90
N VAL A 38 -5.18 9.60 -3.55
CA VAL A 38 -6.24 8.75 -4.11
C VAL A 38 -7.18 8.26 -3.01
N LEU A 39 -6.62 7.84 -1.87
CA LEU A 39 -7.42 7.36 -0.75
C LEU A 39 -8.24 8.47 -0.11
N GLU A 40 -7.67 9.67 -0.01
CA GLU A 40 -8.40 10.83 0.49
C GLU A 40 -9.59 11.17 -0.41
N ASN A 41 -9.39 11.13 -1.72
CA ASN A 41 -10.46 11.40 -2.68
C ASN A 41 -11.59 10.36 -2.58
N ALA A 42 -11.27 9.15 -2.15
CA ALA A 42 -12.25 8.09 -1.92
C ALA A 42 -12.85 8.17 -0.51
N GLN A 43 -12.44 9.16 0.29
CA GLN A 43 -12.86 9.32 1.69
C GLN A 43 -12.54 8.09 2.54
N ALA A 44 -11.44 7.41 2.21
CA ALA A 44 -10.98 6.27 2.97
C ALA A 44 -10.25 6.74 4.23
N ASN A 45 -10.68 6.24 5.37
CA ASN A 45 -10.01 6.55 6.62
C ASN A 45 -8.92 5.51 6.88
N ILE A 46 -7.68 5.97 6.95
CA ILE A 46 -6.52 5.09 7.15
C ILE A 46 -6.36 4.82 8.64
N ALA A 47 -6.47 3.54 9.01
CA ALA A 47 -6.31 3.10 10.40
C ALA A 47 -4.85 2.79 10.72
N PHE A 48 -4.09 2.34 9.72
CA PHE A 48 -2.69 1.97 9.90
C PHE A 48 -1.98 2.10 8.54
N MET A 49 -0.75 2.58 8.58
CA MET A 49 0.06 2.64 7.38
C MET A 49 1.53 2.47 7.73
N ARG A 50 2.21 1.66 6.92
CA ARG A 50 3.63 1.46 7.09
C ARG A 50 4.28 1.16 5.76
N VAL A 51 5.52 1.63 5.59
CA VAL A 51 6.31 1.36 4.41
C VAL A 51 7.48 0.47 4.79
N PHE A 52 7.60 -0.64 4.11
CA PHE A 52 8.75 -1.54 4.22
C PHE A 52 9.55 -1.43 2.93
N ARG A 53 10.85 -1.48 3.02
CA ARG A 53 11.69 -1.39 1.84
C ARG A 53 12.82 -2.39 1.89
N ASN A 54 13.21 -2.83 0.70
CA ASN A 54 14.27 -3.81 0.53
C ASN A 54 15.64 -3.15 0.68
N ALA A 55 15.80 -2.00 0.03
CA ALA A 55 16.99 -1.17 0.08
C ALA A 55 16.61 0.25 -0.26
N LYS A 56 17.47 1.21 0.08
CA LYS A 56 17.21 2.61 -0.23
C LYS A 56 17.02 2.79 -1.73
N ARG A 57 15.94 3.48 -2.12
CA ARG A 57 15.62 3.84 -3.51
C ARG A 57 15.45 2.63 -4.43
N LYS A 58 15.13 1.49 -3.85
CA LYS A 58 14.81 0.26 -4.57
C LYS A 58 13.32 -0.04 -4.41
N ASP A 59 13.00 -1.30 -4.23
CA ASP A 59 11.61 -1.73 -4.08
C ASP A 59 11.12 -1.55 -2.66
N ALA A 60 9.87 -1.13 -2.54
CA ALA A 60 9.21 -0.94 -1.27
C ALA A 60 7.78 -1.49 -1.34
N CYS A 61 7.22 -1.73 -0.18
CA CYS A 61 5.82 -2.13 -0.05
C CYS A 61 5.16 -1.21 0.98
N MET A 62 4.10 -0.53 0.56
CA MET A 62 3.29 0.28 1.43
C MET A 62 2.10 -0.56 1.86
N ILE A 63 1.93 -0.72 3.17
CA ILE A 63 0.83 -1.48 3.75
C ILE A 63 -0.13 -0.49 4.37
N ILE A 64 -1.39 -0.51 3.91
CA ILE A 64 -2.39 0.44 4.35
C ILE A 64 -3.63 -0.32 4.79
N GLU A 65 -4.02 -0.14 6.04
CA GLU A 65 -5.27 -0.68 6.56
C GLU A 65 -6.27 0.45 6.67
N THR A 66 -7.47 0.23 6.17
CA THR A 66 -8.54 1.21 6.18
C THR A 66 -9.75 0.68 6.94
N ASP A 67 -10.60 1.58 7.42
CA ASP A 67 -11.80 1.18 8.17
C ASP A 67 -12.76 0.36 7.30
N ASP A 68 -12.86 0.73 6.03
CA ASP A 68 -13.76 0.09 5.08
C ASP A 68 -13.01 -0.36 3.82
N PRO A 69 -13.53 -1.34 3.08
CA PRO A 69 -12.89 -1.78 1.84
C PRO A 69 -12.73 -0.63 0.84
N ILE A 70 -11.61 -0.63 0.12
CA ILE A 70 -11.32 0.39 -0.87
C ILE A 70 -12.09 0.10 -2.14
N PRO A 71 -12.78 1.10 -2.72
CA PRO A 71 -13.51 0.90 -3.97
C PRO A 71 -12.60 0.45 -5.12
N PRO A 72 -13.08 -0.43 -6.02
CA PRO A 72 -12.27 -0.89 -7.14
C PRO A 72 -11.70 0.22 -8.01
N GLU A 73 -12.44 1.30 -8.23
CA GLU A 73 -11.98 2.43 -9.03
C GLU A 73 -10.79 3.13 -8.38
N SER A 74 -10.73 3.17 -7.05
CA SER A 74 -9.60 3.75 -6.33
C SER A 74 -8.38 2.86 -6.44
N ILE A 75 -8.56 1.54 -6.38
CA ILE A 75 -7.47 0.58 -6.60
C ILE A 75 -6.89 0.77 -7.99
N ARG A 76 -7.74 0.90 -9.01
CA ARG A 76 -7.30 1.16 -10.38
C ARG A 76 -6.56 2.48 -10.51
N ALA A 77 -7.02 3.52 -9.80
CA ALA A 77 -6.35 4.81 -9.82
C ALA A 77 -4.93 4.72 -9.27
N ILE A 78 -4.74 3.93 -8.20
CA ILE A 78 -3.39 3.70 -7.66
C ILE A 78 -2.55 2.91 -8.65
N GLN A 79 -3.11 1.86 -9.25
CA GLN A 79 -2.40 1.06 -10.26
C GLN A 79 -1.95 1.91 -11.45
N ASN A 80 -2.68 2.96 -11.76
CA ASN A 80 -2.36 3.84 -12.88
C ASN A 80 -1.28 4.88 -12.56
N LEU A 81 -0.75 4.90 -11.34
CA LEU A 81 0.37 5.77 -10.96
C LEU A 81 1.70 5.16 -11.41
N LYS A 82 1.75 4.74 -12.66
CA LYS A 82 2.96 4.14 -13.25
C LYS A 82 3.93 5.22 -13.70
N PRO A 83 5.21 4.89 -13.78
CA PRO A 83 5.84 3.58 -13.51
C PRO A 83 6.18 3.34 -12.04
N VAL A 84 5.91 4.28 -11.16
CA VAL A 84 6.29 4.22 -9.74
C VAL A 84 5.60 3.06 -9.03
N ILE A 85 4.30 2.85 -9.31
CA ILE A 85 3.54 1.75 -8.74
C ILE A 85 3.73 0.51 -9.61
N ARG A 86 4.12 -0.59 -8.98
CA ARG A 86 4.37 -1.85 -9.69
C ARG A 86 3.21 -2.81 -9.59
N GLU A 87 2.61 -2.93 -8.41
CA GLU A 87 1.55 -3.89 -8.16
C GLU A 87 0.71 -3.43 -6.99
N VAL A 88 -0.59 -3.66 -7.04
CA VAL A 88 -1.51 -3.37 -5.94
C VAL A 88 -2.32 -4.63 -5.66
N CYS A 89 -2.34 -5.04 -4.40
CA CYS A 89 -3.09 -6.22 -3.95
C CYS A 89 -3.96 -5.85 -2.75
N THR A 90 -5.05 -6.59 -2.57
CA THR A 90 -5.90 -6.46 -1.39
C THR A 90 -5.88 -7.76 -0.60
N LEU A 91 -5.93 -7.62 0.71
CA LEU A 91 -6.04 -8.76 1.62
C LEU A 91 -7.33 -8.69 2.43
#